data_0abb089af4897660148a4cfbf07ef2e8
#
_entry.id   0abb089af4897660148a4cfbf07ef2e8
#
_cell.length_a   1.000
_cell.length_b   1.000
_cell.length_c   1.000
_cell.angle_alpha   90.00
_cell.angle_beta   90.00
_cell.angle_gamma   90.00
#
_symmetry.space_group_name_H-M   'P 1'
#
loop_
_entity.id
_entity.type
_entity.pdbx_description
1 polymer ?
#
loop_
_entity_poly.entity_id
_entity_poly.type
_entity_poly.pdbx_seq_one_letter_code
_entity_poly.pdbx_strand_id
1 'polypeptide(L)'
;MAGAVALAACQAASGRLEAEKANCPSAGSLPIKGEEREWNNVKAQASFVSAEDLAQILAQYPAAGSPAQESPSAQSLEAAQASPSIQAVQSAKTGQLTETGGRSGRLQGKRIVAGVLPHHLVAGTMIMELLEHVAAQEPEVLVLIGPNHYNQGGRIITGLADWQTPLGLVKTEKSLVCSLLEQREVVRDEKILGKEHSVGNLMPLIKHFLPATPVVPVILHYGVSLTEVDQLLDRLQAALQDKRAVLLASVDFSHYLTREEAQEKDRFTLQVMRDFDYATLFRLDNAYLDSPASLAGALRWAERAGIKNFHILGNTNSGVLFRDDKMATTSYFNLLFFETYLGHK
;
A
#
# COMPACT_ATOMS: atom_id res chain seq x y z
N MET A 1 18.33 -43.11 -4.75
CA MET A 1 18.04 -42.13 -5.84
C MET A 1 17.36 -40.85 -5.34
N ALA A 2 16.63 -40.84 -4.23
CA ALA A 2 15.96 -39.65 -3.70
C ALA A 2 16.93 -38.57 -3.15
N GLY A 3 18.12 -38.94 -2.64
CA GLY A 3 19.10 -38.00 -2.09
C GLY A 3 19.82 -37.12 -3.13
N ALA A 4 20.03 -37.67 -4.36
CA ALA A 4 20.72 -36.93 -5.41
C ALA A 4 19.85 -35.84 -6.05
N VAL A 5 18.52 -36.06 -6.11
CA VAL A 5 17.56 -35.08 -6.65
C VAL A 5 17.36 -33.92 -5.70
N ALA A 6 17.37 -34.16 -4.37
CA ALA A 6 17.26 -33.12 -3.37
C ALA A 6 18.53 -32.22 -3.32
N LEU A 7 19.72 -32.81 -3.52
CA LEU A 7 20.97 -32.06 -3.55
C LEU A 7 21.08 -31.20 -4.80
N ALA A 8 20.67 -31.70 -5.96
CA ALA A 8 20.64 -30.96 -7.22
C ALA A 8 19.63 -29.79 -7.18
N ALA A 9 18.46 -29.99 -6.54
CA ALA A 9 17.47 -28.92 -6.36
C ALA A 9 17.97 -27.83 -5.40
N CYS A 10 18.70 -28.19 -4.35
CA CYS A 10 19.31 -27.24 -3.41
C CYS A 10 20.46 -26.46 -4.07
N GLN A 11 21.28 -27.09 -4.90
CA GLN A 11 22.35 -26.43 -5.65
C GLN A 11 21.80 -25.55 -6.78
N ALA A 12 20.72 -25.93 -7.45
CA ALA A 12 20.05 -25.09 -8.43
C ALA A 12 19.39 -23.87 -7.81
N ALA A 13 18.82 -24.01 -6.60
CA ALA A 13 18.24 -22.89 -5.84
C ALA A 13 19.32 -21.92 -5.34
N SER A 14 20.47 -22.43 -4.82
CA SER A 14 21.58 -21.57 -4.38
C SER A 14 22.28 -20.88 -5.55
N GLY A 15 22.48 -21.56 -6.67
CA GLY A 15 23.04 -20.95 -7.88
C GLY A 15 22.14 -19.90 -8.52
N ARG A 16 20.81 -20.06 -8.39
CA ARG A 16 19.83 -19.05 -8.83
C ARG A 16 19.82 -17.81 -7.93
N LEU A 17 19.93 -18.00 -6.60
CA LEU A 17 20.07 -16.92 -5.64
C LEU A 17 21.37 -16.12 -5.86
N GLU A 18 22.47 -16.78 -6.19
CA GLU A 18 23.75 -16.10 -6.48
C GLU A 18 23.71 -15.34 -7.83
N ALA A 19 23.05 -15.89 -8.84
CA ALA A 19 22.85 -15.20 -10.12
C ALA A 19 21.91 -13.99 -10.01
N GLU A 20 20.91 -14.05 -9.11
CA GLU A 20 20.02 -12.91 -8.82
C GLU A 20 20.74 -11.82 -8.02
N LYS A 21 21.68 -12.18 -7.16
CA LYS A 21 22.56 -11.25 -6.41
C LYS A 21 23.63 -10.62 -7.30
N ALA A 22 24.09 -11.29 -8.36
CA ALA A 22 25.13 -10.79 -9.26
C ALA A 22 24.74 -9.52 -10.02
N ASN A 23 23.45 -9.16 -10.07
CA ASN A 23 22.94 -7.94 -10.71
C ASN A 23 22.64 -6.80 -9.73
N CYS A 24 22.99 -6.94 -8.44
CA CYS A 24 22.87 -5.88 -7.45
C CYS A 24 24.28 -5.39 -7.04
N PRO A 25 24.53 -4.06 -6.98
CA PRO A 25 25.79 -3.54 -6.47
C PRO A 25 25.94 -3.88 -4.98
N SER A 26 27.19 -4.06 -4.54
CA SER A 26 27.49 -4.25 -3.12
C SER A 26 27.00 -3.06 -2.30
N ALA A 27 26.32 -3.34 -1.18
CA ALA A 27 25.82 -2.32 -0.27
C ALA A 27 26.94 -1.35 0.15
N GLY A 28 26.78 -0.06 -0.16
CA GLY A 28 27.70 1.02 0.23
C GLY A 28 28.56 1.60 -0.88
N SER A 29 28.52 1.09 -2.11
CA SER A 29 29.18 1.71 -3.26
C SER A 29 28.17 2.42 -4.16
N LEU A 30 28.42 3.68 -4.49
CA LEU A 30 27.75 4.34 -5.61
C LEU A 30 27.98 3.49 -6.87
N PRO A 31 26.95 3.29 -7.73
CA PRO A 31 27.10 2.46 -8.93
C PRO A 31 28.28 2.95 -9.78
N ILE A 32 29.20 2.05 -10.07
CA ILE A 32 30.30 2.32 -11.00
C ILE A 32 29.64 2.48 -12.37
N LYS A 33 30.12 3.47 -13.16
CA LYS A 33 29.58 3.88 -14.48
C LYS A 33 29.30 2.74 -15.50
N GLY A 34 29.64 1.48 -15.19
CA GLY A 34 29.38 0.26 -15.98
C GLY A 34 28.15 -0.52 -15.51
N GLU A 35 27.83 -0.50 -14.21
CA GLU A 35 26.73 -1.25 -13.60
C GLU A 35 25.36 -0.61 -13.90
N GLU A 36 25.31 0.71 -14.10
CA GLU A 36 24.09 1.41 -14.56
C GLU A 36 23.58 0.88 -15.91
N ARG A 37 24.43 0.33 -16.77
CA ARG A 37 24.03 -0.21 -18.07
C ARG A 37 23.27 -1.53 -17.97
N GLU A 38 23.58 -2.38 -17.01
CA GLU A 38 22.86 -3.66 -16.81
C GLU A 38 21.46 -3.44 -16.24
N TRP A 39 21.28 -2.44 -15.37
CA TRP A 39 19.98 -2.09 -14.81
C TRP A 39 19.03 -1.46 -15.85
N ASN A 40 19.60 -0.69 -16.79
CA ASN A 40 18.83 -0.05 -17.86
C ASN A 40 18.31 -1.04 -18.90
N ASN A 41 18.79 -2.29 -18.92
CA ASN A 41 18.36 -3.33 -19.84
C ASN A 41 17.15 -4.14 -19.32
N VAL A 42 16.68 -3.92 -18.07
CA VAL A 42 15.45 -4.56 -17.58
C VAL A 42 14.27 -3.92 -18.25
N LYS A 43 13.50 -4.71 -19.02
CA LYS A 43 12.30 -4.23 -19.72
C LYS A 43 11.30 -3.69 -18.70
N ALA A 44 10.79 -2.48 -18.93
CA ALA A 44 9.78 -1.88 -18.08
C ALA A 44 8.50 -2.75 -18.03
N GLN A 45 7.90 -2.84 -16.86
CA GLN A 45 6.58 -3.46 -16.66
C GLN A 45 5.50 -2.54 -17.22
N ALA A 46 4.47 -3.12 -17.85
CA ALA A 46 3.30 -2.35 -18.26
C ALA A 46 2.34 -2.18 -17.08
N SER A 47 1.78 -0.98 -16.91
CA SER A 47 0.64 -0.78 -16.02
C SER A 47 -0.63 -1.36 -16.65
N PHE A 48 -1.63 -1.67 -15.82
CA PHE A 48 -2.90 -2.27 -16.28
C PHE A 48 -3.93 -1.24 -16.76
N VAL A 49 -3.64 0.04 -16.63
CA VAL A 49 -4.57 1.13 -16.92
C VAL A 49 -4.25 1.72 -18.30
N SER A 50 -5.21 1.69 -19.19
CA SER A 50 -5.09 2.35 -20.49
C SER A 50 -5.10 3.89 -20.36
N ALA A 51 -4.68 4.59 -21.40
CA ALA A 51 -4.74 6.06 -21.42
C ALA A 51 -6.20 6.57 -21.33
N GLU A 52 -7.14 5.85 -21.92
CA GLU A 52 -8.56 6.18 -21.90
C GLU A 52 -9.16 5.97 -20.50
N ASP A 53 -8.92 4.81 -19.88
CA ASP A 53 -9.39 4.53 -18.52
C ASP A 53 -8.81 5.53 -17.53
N LEU A 54 -7.52 5.83 -17.65
CA LEU A 54 -6.86 6.83 -16.80
C LEU A 54 -7.50 8.20 -16.93
N ALA A 55 -7.80 8.63 -18.17
CA ALA A 55 -8.47 9.92 -18.40
C ALA A 55 -9.87 9.95 -17.75
N GLN A 56 -10.63 8.86 -17.83
CA GLN A 56 -11.94 8.73 -17.17
C GLN A 56 -11.81 8.79 -15.63
N ILE A 57 -10.83 8.10 -15.06
CA ILE A 57 -10.58 8.12 -13.60
C ILE A 57 -10.21 9.53 -13.16
N LEU A 58 -9.27 10.18 -13.84
CA LEU A 58 -8.83 11.55 -13.51
C LEU A 58 -9.96 12.58 -13.66
N ALA A 59 -10.86 12.40 -14.62
CA ALA A 59 -12.00 13.30 -14.83
C ALA A 59 -13.02 13.26 -13.66
N GLN A 60 -13.04 12.19 -12.86
CA GLN A 60 -13.90 12.07 -11.69
C GLN A 60 -13.35 12.82 -10.47
N TYR A 61 -12.07 13.20 -10.49
CA TYR A 61 -11.42 13.90 -9.39
C TYR A 61 -11.52 15.42 -9.59
N PRO A 62 -12.18 16.15 -8.69
CA PRO A 62 -12.33 17.59 -8.86
C PRO A 62 -10.97 18.29 -8.80
N ALA A 63 -10.72 19.20 -9.75
CA ALA A 63 -9.51 19.99 -9.75
C ALA A 63 -9.31 20.74 -8.42
N ALA A 64 -8.06 20.86 -7.97
CA ALA A 64 -7.72 21.60 -6.76
C ALA A 64 -8.33 23.02 -6.81
N GLY A 65 -9.20 23.35 -5.84
CA GLY A 65 -9.90 24.63 -5.76
C GLY A 65 -11.37 24.60 -6.19
N SER A 66 -11.93 23.51 -6.72
CA SER A 66 -13.36 23.37 -6.91
C SER A 66 -14.07 23.12 -5.57
N PRO A 67 -15.24 23.72 -5.29
CA PRO A 67 -16.00 23.42 -4.09
C PRO A 67 -16.35 21.92 -4.10
N ALA A 68 -15.98 21.23 -3.02
CA ALA A 68 -16.22 19.81 -2.86
C ALA A 68 -17.72 19.52 -3.03
N GLN A 69 -18.08 18.70 -4.00
CA GLN A 69 -19.29 17.91 -3.87
C GLN A 69 -19.03 16.94 -2.74
N GLU A 70 -19.84 17.03 -1.68
CA GLU A 70 -19.72 16.17 -0.50
C GLU A 70 -19.69 14.71 -0.93
N SER A 71 -18.57 14.06 -0.68
CA SER A 71 -18.49 12.59 -0.79
C SER A 71 -19.47 12.01 0.23
N PRO A 72 -20.35 11.06 -0.13
CA PRO A 72 -21.38 10.51 0.75
C PRO A 72 -20.84 9.80 1.99
N SER A 73 -19.54 9.70 2.14
CA SER A 73 -18.85 8.77 3.05
C SER A 73 -18.82 9.15 4.53
N ALA A 74 -18.87 10.42 4.89
CA ALA A 74 -18.85 10.83 6.29
C ALA A 74 -20.25 10.72 6.96
N GLN A 75 -21.29 11.05 6.22
CA GLN A 75 -22.67 11.05 6.75
C GLN A 75 -23.24 9.65 6.91
N SER A 76 -22.85 8.66 6.10
CA SER A 76 -23.36 7.29 6.22
C SER A 76 -22.84 6.53 7.44
N LEU A 77 -21.65 6.89 7.95
CA LEU A 77 -21.12 6.33 9.20
C LEU A 77 -21.78 6.97 10.44
N GLU A 78 -22.11 8.25 10.41
CA GLU A 78 -22.82 8.92 11.51
C GLU A 78 -24.28 8.47 11.62
N ALA A 79 -24.97 8.25 10.51
CA ALA A 79 -26.36 7.76 10.52
C ALA A 79 -26.48 6.31 11.02
N ALA A 80 -25.46 5.45 10.79
CA ALA A 80 -25.42 4.08 11.32
C ALA A 80 -25.06 4.01 12.82
N GLN A 81 -24.56 5.11 13.41
CA GLN A 81 -24.16 5.22 14.82
C GLN A 81 -25.34 5.53 15.77
N ALA A 82 -26.53 5.73 15.27
CA ALA A 82 -27.71 6.12 16.05
C ALA A 82 -28.44 4.98 16.76
N SER A 83 -27.86 3.80 16.93
CA SER A 83 -28.39 2.72 17.76
C SER A 83 -27.96 2.85 19.22
N PRO A 84 -28.86 2.83 20.21
CA PRO A 84 -28.59 3.18 21.61
C PRO A 84 -27.59 2.32 22.36
N SER A 85 -27.20 1.16 21.82
CA SER A 85 -26.27 0.21 22.46
C SER A 85 -24.77 0.51 22.24
N ILE A 86 -24.42 1.47 21.38
CA ILE A 86 -23.03 1.81 21.06
C ILE A 86 -22.54 3.08 21.79
N GLN A 87 -23.46 3.89 22.31
CA GLN A 87 -23.10 5.16 23.00
C GLN A 87 -22.31 4.97 24.31
N ALA A 88 -22.37 3.81 24.95
CA ALA A 88 -21.69 3.57 26.23
C ALA A 88 -20.17 3.35 26.11
N VAL A 89 -19.62 3.03 24.92
CA VAL A 89 -18.20 2.75 24.73
C VAL A 89 -17.44 3.97 24.19
N GLN A 90 -18.15 4.96 23.61
CA GLN A 90 -17.55 6.13 22.97
C GLN A 90 -17.18 7.27 23.94
N SER A 91 -17.66 7.27 25.17
CA SER A 91 -17.50 8.39 26.09
C SER A 91 -16.12 8.52 26.73
N ALA A 92 -15.18 7.61 26.49
CA ALA A 92 -13.92 7.58 27.24
C ALA A 92 -12.68 8.12 26.48
N LYS A 93 -12.71 8.39 25.17
CA LYS A 93 -11.48 8.81 24.43
C LYS A 93 -11.69 9.72 23.20
N THR A 94 -12.72 10.56 23.14
CA THR A 94 -12.82 11.54 22.05
C THR A 94 -12.59 12.95 22.56
N GLY A 95 -11.35 13.43 22.39
CA GLY A 95 -11.10 14.87 22.32
C GLY A 95 -11.71 15.36 20.99
N GLN A 96 -12.81 16.11 21.07
CA GLN A 96 -13.44 16.76 19.91
C GLN A 96 -12.46 17.69 19.22
N LEU A 97 -12.13 17.42 17.95
CA LEU A 97 -11.60 18.40 17.02
C LEU A 97 -12.78 18.92 16.19
N THR A 98 -13.23 20.12 16.49
CA THR A 98 -14.23 20.86 15.72
C THR A 98 -13.68 21.20 14.34
N GLU A 99 -14.43 20.83 13.32
CA GLU A 99 -14.09 21.00 11.91
C GLU A 99 -14.48 22.37 11.39
N THR A 100 -13.50 23.15 10.93
CA THR A 100 -13.66 24.12 9.83
C THR A 100 -12.30 24.44 9.23
N GLY A 101 -12.00 23.90 8.06
CA GLY A 101 -10.79 24.25 7.30
C GLY A 101 -10.70 23.41 6.01
N GLY A 102 -10.50 24.06 4.87
CA GLY A 102 -10.42 23.44 3.55
C GLY A 102 -9.38 22.33 3.46
N ARG A 103 -9.48 21.50 2.40
CA ARG A 103 -8.69 20.28 2.14
C ARG A 103 -7.20 20.35 2.48
N SER A 104 -6.56 21.50 2.33
CA SER A 104 -5.12 21.70 2.59
C SER A 104 -4.77 22.09 4.03
N GLY A 105 -5.70 22.60 4.84
CA GLY A 105 -5.39 23.18 6.17
C GLY A 105 -5.20 22.16 7.30
N ARG A 106 -5.68 20.93 7.14
CA ARG A 106 -5.73 19.93 8.23
C ARG A 106 -4.40 19.22 8.52
N LEU A 107 -3.44 19.27 7.62
CA LEU A 107 -2.19 18.50 7.72
C LEU A 107 -0.95 19.37 7.96
N GLN A 108 -1.08 20.68 8.13
CA GLN A 108 0.05 21.57 8.43
C GLN A 108 0.78 21.11 9.70
N GLY A 109 2.08 20.85 9.59
CA GLY A 109 2.92 20.39 10.69
C GLY A 109 2.85 18.90 11.01
N LYS A 110 2.22 18.09 10.16
CA LYS A 110 2.18 16.62 10.30
C LYS A 110 2.90 15.96 9.13
N ARG A 111 3.75 14.99 9.41
CA ARG A 111 4.43 14.19 8.40
C ARG A 111 3.70 12.85 8.22
N ILE A 112 3.27 12.55 6.98
CA ILE A 112 2.74 11.23 6.64
C ILE A 112 3.91 10.25 6.60
N VAL A 113 3.82 9.15 7.35
CA VAL A 113 4.82 8.09 7.34
C VAL A 113 4.30 6.83 6.65
N ALA A 114 2.99 6.59 6.72
CA ALA A 114 2.33 5.46 6.06
C ALA A 114 0.90 5.82 5.66
N GLY A 115 0.34 5.00 4.76
CA GLY A 115 -1.07 5.02 4.38
C GLY A 115 -1.58 3.66 3.97
N VAL A 116 -2.91 3.52 3.93
CA VAL A 116 -3.60 2.37 3.36
C VAL A 116 -4.56 2.90 2.30
N LEU A 117 -4.53 2.32 1.10
CA LEU A 117 -5.38 2.72 -0.03
C LEU A 117 -5.86 1.48 -0.80
N PRO A 118 -7.01 1.56 -1.46
CA PRO A 118 -7.48 0.50 -2.35
C PRO A 118 -6.64 0.43 -3.64
N HIS A 119 -6.74 -0.70 -4.35
CA HIS A 119 -6.21 -0.86 -5.70
C HIS A 119 -7.29 -1.16 -6.74
N HIS A 120 -8.52 -1.33 -6.33
CA HIS A 120 -9.66 -1.44 -7.22
C HIS A 120 -10.03 -0.04 -7.74
N LEU A 121 -9.89 0.17 -9.05
CA LEU A 121 -10.02 1.49 -9.68
C LEU A 121 -11.42 2.10 -9.60
N VAL A 122 -12.44 1.31 -9.24
CA VAL A 122 -13.77 1.81 -8.86
C VAL A 122 -13.68 2.83 -7.72
N ALA A 123 -12.73 2.64 -6.79
CA ALA A 123 -12.43 3.59 -5.72
C ALA A 123 -11.39 4.67 -6.14
N GLY A 124 -11.27 4.97 -7.43
CA GLY A 124 -10.24 5.86 -7.97
C GLY A 124 -10.16 7.23 -7.32
N THR A 125 -11.31 7.83 -6.96
CA THR A 125 -11.34 9.11 -6.24
C THR A 125 -10.68 9.04 -4.86
N MET A 126 -10.86 7.92 -4.14
CA MET A 126 -10.21 7.69 -2.84
C MET A 126 -8.68 7.55 -3.02
N ILE A 127 -8.26 6.77 -4.03
CA ILE A 127 -6.83 6.60 -4.34
C ILE A 127 -6.18 7.96 -4.62
N MET A 128 -6.81 8.77 -5.45
CA MET A 128 -6.32 10.10 -5.82
C MET A 128 -6.24 11.04 -4.62
N GLU A 129 -7.25 11.07 -3.76
CA GLU A 129 -7.27 11.88 -2.55
C GLU A 129 -6.09 11.56 -1.62
N LEU A 130 -5.81 10.26 -1.38
CA LEU A 130 -4.67 9.86 -0.57
C LEU A 130 -3.34 10.24 -1.22
N LEU A 131 -3.19 9.99 -2.52
CA LEU A 131 -1.97 10.33 -3.26
C LEU A 131 -1.72 11.84 -3.32
N GLU A 132 -2.77 12.69 -3.39
CA GLU A 132 -2.63 14.14 -3.31
C GLU A 132 -2.04 14.57 -1.95
N HIS A 133 -2.51 13.98 -0.84
CA HIS A 133 -1.95 14.24 0.48
C HIS A 133 -0.48 13.82 0.59
N VAL A 134 -0.14 12.66 0.06
CA VAL A 134 1.24 12.16 0.04
C VAL A 134 2.13 13.05 -0.83
N ALA A 135 1.65 13.47 -2.00
CA ALA A 135 2.38 14.32 -2.94
C ALA A 135 2.73 15.69 -2.35
N ALA A 136 1.84 16.26 -1.52
CA ALA A 136 2.09 17.53 -0.83
C ALA A 136 3.31 17.52 0.11
N GLN A 137 3.86 16.34 0.42
CA GLN A 137 5.04 16.18 1.28
C GLN A 137 6.33 15.87 0.51
N GLU A 138 6.23 15.75 -0.82
CA GLU A 138 7.37 15.50 -1.71
C GLU A 138 8.28 14.36 -1.19
N PRO A 139 7.76 13.13 -1.01
CA PRO A 139 8.55 12.01 -0.52
C PRO A 139 9.67 11.68 -1.52
N GLU A 140 10.86 11.34 -0.99
CA GLU A 140 12.00 10.92 -1.82
C GLU A 140 11.86 9.49 -2.33
N VAL A 141 11.07 8.67 -1.62
CA VAL A 141 10.79 7.27 -1.97
C VAL A 141 9.38 6.89 -1.53
N LEU A 142 8.69 6.15 -2.37
CA LEU A 142 7.43 5.50 -2.06
C LEU A 142 7.66 3.99 -1.95
N VAL A 143 7.39 3.38 -0.79
CA VAL A 143 7.34 1.92 -0.63
C VAL A 143 5.89 1.49 -0.82
N LEU A 144 5.63 0.66 -1.83
CA LEU A 144 4.28 0.17 -2.14
C LEU A 144 4.22 -1.33 -1.88
N ILE A 145 3.42 -1.73 -0.88
CA ILE A 145 3.23 -3.13 -0.49
C ILE A 145 1.80 -3.55 -0.79
N GLY A 146 1.61 -4.61 -1.58
CA GLY A 146 0.29 -5.15 -1.91
C GLY A 146 0.24 -6.68 -1.81
N PRO A 147 -0.96 -7.29 -1.96
CA PRO A 147 -1.10 -8.74 -2.06
C PRO A 147 -0.49 -9.30 -3.34
N ASN A 148 -0.05 -10.54 -3.27
CA ASN A 148 0.12 -11.42 -4.42
C ASN A 148 -1.16 -12.23 -4.58
N HIS A 149 -2.13 -11.75 -5.33
CA HIS A 149 -3.46 -12.36 -5.47
C HIS A 149 -3.42 -13.80 -6.00
N TYR A 150 -2.43 -14.10 -6.82
CA TYR A 150 -2.29 -15.45 -7.40
C TYR A 150 -1.55 -16.41 -6.48
N ASN A 151 -0.96 -15.92 -5.38
CA ASN A 151 -0.14 -16.70 -4.44
C ASN A 151 0.91 -17.57 -5.15
N GLN A 152 1.52 -17.05 -6.22
CA GLN A 152 2.55 -17.72 -7.02
C GLN A 152 3.94 -17.21 -6.68
N GLY A 153 4.95 -18.05 -6.90
CA GLY A 153 6.35 -17.70 -6.71
C GLY A 153 6.80 -17.62 -5.25
N GLY A 154 7.63 -16.63 -4.94
CA GLY A 154 8.17 -16.44 -3.60
C GLY A 154 7.15 -15.85 -2.62
N ARG A 155 7.47 -15.93 -1.34
CA ARG A 155 6.62 -15.40 -0.27
C ARG A 155 6.58 -13.86 -0.28
N ILE A 156 7.71 -13.23 -0.53
CA ILE A 156 7.87 -11.79 -0.70
C ILE A 156 8.55 -11.58 -2.04
N ILE A 157 7.88 -10.86 -2.94
CA ILE A 157 8.39 -10.62 -4.30
C ILE A 157 8.58 -9.13 -4.52
N THR A 158 9.68 -8.78 -5.15
CA THR A 158 10.00 -7.43 -5.63
C THR A 158 10.61 -7.49 -7.03
N GLY A 159 10.94 -6.34 -7.63
CA GLY A 159 11.53 -6.29 -8.95
C GLY A 159 12.31 -5.00 -9.21
N LEU A 160 13.21 -5.04 -10.19
CA LEU A 160 14.07 -3.92 -10.60
C LEU A 160 13.53 -3.16 -11.82
N ALA A 161 12.48 -3.70 -12.47
CA ALA A 161 11.89 -3.07 -13.64
C ALA A 161 11.18 -1.76 -13.29
N ASP A 162 11.41 -0.72 -14.11
CA ASP A 162 10.57 0.48 -14.09
C ASP A 162 9.15 0.14 -14.62
N TRP A 163 8.16 0.99 -14.35
CA TRP A 163 6.80 0.77 -14.77
C TRP A 163 6.40 1.75 -15.89
N GLN A 164 6.04 1.21 -17.05
CA GLN A 164 5.52 2.00 -18.17
C GLN A 164 4.05 2.31 -17.94
N THR A 165 3.72 3.58 -17.87
CA THR A 165 2.34 4.08 -17.75
C THR A 165 1.98 4.97 -18.95
N PRO A 166 0.70 5.30 -19.16
CA PRO A 166 0.31 6.30 -20.18
C PRO A 166 0.93 7.69 -19.97
N LEU A 167 1.34 8.01 -18.73
CA LEU A 167 1.98 9.29 -18.38
C LEU A 167 3.51 9.22 -18.35
N GLY A 168 4.11 8.12 -18.79
CA GLY A 168 5.55 7.89 -18.78
C GLY A 168 6.00 6.89 -17.71
N LEU A 169 7.30 6.82 -17.47
CA LEU A 169 7.90 5.84 -16.56
C LEU A 169 7.77 6.25 -15.10
N VAL A 170 7.30 5.33 -14.26
CA VAL A 170 7.55 5.32 -12.81
C VAL A 170 8.86 4.58 -12.59
N LYS A 171 9.81 5.24 -11.96
CA LYS A 171 11.13 4.65 -11.66
C LYS A 171 11.06 3.74 -10.45
N THR A 172 11.76 2.62 -10.52
CA THR A 172 11.99 1.76 -9.36
C THR A 172 13.24 2.24 -8.61
N GLU A 173 13.16 2.33 -7.28
CA GLU A 173 14.33 2.63 -6.43
C GLU A 173 15.20 1.38 -6.29
N LYS A 174 16.06 1.17 -7.30
CA LYS A 174 16.79 -0.08 -7.49
C LYS A 174 17.76 -0.40 -6.36
N SER A 175 18.36 0.61 -5.76
CA SER A 175 19.30 0.42 -4.64
C SER A 175 18.59 -0.19 -3.43
N LEU A 176 17.39 0.27 -3.12
CA LEU A 176 16.58 -0.28 -2.03
C LEU A 176 16.06 -1.69 -2.37
N VAL A 177 15.63 -1.91 -3.61
CA VAL A 177 15.24 -3.27 -4.06
C VAL A 177 16.42 -4.24 -3.92
N CYS A 178 17.62 -3.86 -4.32
CA CYS A 178 18.81 -4.69 -4.14
C CYS A 178 19.08 -5.00 -2.67
N SER A 179 18.96 -4.01 -1.78
CA SER A 179 19.07 -4.25 -0.34
C SER A 179 18.04 -5.25 0.19
N LEU A 180 16.80 -5.23 -0.33
CA LEU A 180 15.79 -6.23 0.04
C LEU A 180 16.15 -7.62 -0.45
N LEU A 181 16.70 -7.73 -1.66
CA LEU A 181 17.10 -9.02 -2.27
C LEU A 181 18.28 -9.70 -1.56
N GLU A 182 18.96 -9.02 -0.64
CA GLU A 182 19.93 -9.67 0.25
C GLU A 182 19.27 -10.59 1.28
N GLN A 183 17.97 -10.40 1.56
CA GLN A 183 17.20 -11.30 2.42
C GLN A 183 16.83 -12.57 1.65
N ARG A 184 16.95 -13.71 2.32
CA ARG A 184 16.69 -15.02 1.70
C ARG A 184 15.22 -15.20 1.29
N GLU A 185 14.31 -14.57 2.03
CA GLU A 185 12.86 -14.68 1.87
C GLU A 185 12.32 -13.76 0.76
N VAL A 186 13.09 -12.75 0.37
CA VAL A 186 12.72 -11.81 -0.70
C VAL A 186 13.29 -12.29 -2.02
N VAL A 187 12.45 -12.48 -3.00
CA VAL A 187 12.87 -12.92 -4.34
C VAL A 187 12.52 -11.87 -5.39
N ARG A 188 13.35 -11.81 -6.42
CA ARG A 188 13.08 -11.04 -7.61
C ARG A 188 12.25 -11.88 -8.59
N ASP A 189 11.06 -11.43 -8.93
CA ASP A 189 10.26 -12.04 -9.99
C ASP A 189 9.46 -10.99 -10.76
N GLU A 190 10.07 -10.47 -11.84
CA GLU A 190 9.47 -9.47 -12.72
C GLU A 190 8.20 -9.99 -13.40
N LYS A 191 8.12 -11.31 -13.66
CA LYS A 191 6.98 -11.90 -14.38
C LYS A 191 5.73 -11.96 -13.50
N ILE A 192 5.89 -12.31 -12.23
CA ILE A 192 4.78 -12.36 -11.27
C ILE A 192 4.40 -10.94 -10.87
N LEU A 193 5.38 -10.12 -10.47
CA LEU A 193 5.15 -8.73 -10.10
C LEU A 193 4.46 -7.93 -11.20
N GLY A 194 4.88 -8.11 -12.46
CA GLY A 194 4.30 -7.42 -13.61
C GLY A 194 2.89 -7.88 -14.00
N LYS A 195 2.34 -8.90 -13.35
CA LYS A 195 0.95 -9.35 -13.51
C LYS A 195 0.07 -8.96 -12.33
N GLU A 196 0.67 -8.37 -11.30
CA GLU A 196 -0.04 -8.10 -10.05
C GLU A 196 -0.70 -6.71 -10.09
N HIS A 197 -2.03 -6.70 -10.09
CA HIS A 197 -2.82 -5.49 -10.22
C HIS A 197 -2.85 -4.64 -8.94
N SER A 198 -2.61 -5.22 -7.77
CA SER A 198 -2.50 -4.48 -6.51
C SER A 198 -1.40 -3.41 -6.53
N VAL A 199 -0.40 -3.60 -7.40
CA VAL A 199 0.69 -2.65 -7.65
C VAL A 199 0.50 -1.95 -8.99
N GLY A 200 0.23 -2.71 -10.06
CA GLY A 200 0.17 -2.21 -11.43
C GLY A 200 -0.93 -1.18 -11.68
N ASN A 201 -2.10 -1.31 -11.03
CA ASN A 201 -3.20 -0.35 -11.13
C ASN A 201 -2.87 1.02 -10.55
N LEU A 202 -2.01 1.06 -9.54
CA LEU A 202 -1.65 2.30 -8.84
C LEU A 202 -0.57 3.11 -9.57
N MET A 203 0.26 2.47 -10.41
CA MET A 203 1.40 3.12 -11.05
C MET A 203 1.03 4.35 -11.88
N PRO A 204 -0.04 4.38 -12.70
CA PRO A 204 -0.41 5.58 -13.45
C PRO A 204 -0.86 6.75 -12.56
N LEU A 205 -1.56 6.47 -11.46
CA LEU A 205 -1.97 7.48 -10.49
C LEU A 205 -0.78 7.98 -9.68
N ILE A 206 0.13 7.09 -9.29
CA ILE A 206 1.42 7.48 -8.68
C ILE A 206 2.20 8.39 -9.65
N LYS A 207 2.27 8.04 -10.94
CA LYS A 207 2.95 8.89 -11.93
C LYS A 207 2.31 10.27 -12.05
N HIS A 208 0.99 10.36 -11.92
CA HIS A 208 0.27 11.63 -11.99
C HIS A 208 0.59 12.55 -10.80
N PHE A 209 0.50 12.03 -9.58
CA PHE A 209 0.66 12.83 -8.35
C PHE A 209 2.11 12.97 -7.88
N LEU A 210 2.95 11.98 -8.16
CA LEU A 210 4.33 11.85 -7.70
C LEU A 210 5.29 11.60 -8.88
N PRO A 211 5.35 12.51 -9.86
CA PRO A 211 6.00 12.25 -11.16
C PRO A 211 7.50 11.96 -11.07
N ALA A 212 8.17 12.42 -10.02
CA ALA A 212 9.61 12.26 -9.80
C ALA A 212 9.97 11.24 -8.73
N THR A 213 9.01 10.79 -7.91
CA THR A 213 9.26 9.90 -6.77
C THR A 213 9.42 8.44 -7.25
N PRO A 214 10.57 7.80 -6.99
CA PRO A 214 10.76 6.40 -7.31
C PRO A 214 10.00 5.50 -6.33
N VAL A 215 9.67 4.28 -6.78
CA VAL A 215 8.87 3.31 -6.03
C VAL A 215 9.68 2.06 -5.72
N VAL A 216 9.51 1.51 -4.52
CA VAL A 216 9.91 0.15 -4.14
C VAL A 216 8.66 -0.72 -4.14
N PRO A 217 8.40 -1.50 -5.23
CA PRO A 217 7.22 -2.35 -5.31
C PRO A 217 7.48 -3.67 -4.59
N VAL A 218 6.56 -4.08 -3.73
CA VAL A 218 6.61 -5.36 -3.00
C VAL A 218 5.24 -6.02 -3.02
N ILE A 219 5.18 -7.30 -3.32
CA ILE A 219 3.96 -8.09 -3.18
C ILE A 219 4.15 -9.25 -2.23
N LEU A 220 3.14 -9.51 -1.41
CA LEU A 220 3.16 -10.48 -0.32
C LEU A 220 2.21 -11.64 -0.61
N HIS A 221 2.75 -12.85 -0.55
CA HIS A 221 1.95 -14.08 -0.57
C HIS A 221 1.02 -14.11 0.66
N TYR A 222 -0.19 -14.65 0.51
CA TYR A 222 -1.19 -14.74 1.59
C TYR A 222 -0.64 -15.36 2.89
N GLY A 223 0.26 -16.34 2.78
CA GLY A 223 0.85 -17.01 3.93
C GLY A 223 2.01 -16.28 4.61
N VAL A 224 2.34 -15.03 4.21
CA VAL A 224 3.39 -14.24 4.89
C VAL A 224 2.95 -13.97 6.32
N SER A 225 3.84 -14.26 7.28
CA SER A 225 3.62 -14.06 8.72
C SER A 225 3.99 -12.66 9.18
N LEU A 226 3.52 -12.27 10.38
CA LEU A 226 3.92 -11.00 11.00
C LEU A 226 5.44 -10.91 11.19
N THR A 227 6.11 -12.02 11.54
CA THR A 227 7.57 -12.05 11.69
C THR A 227 8.28 -11.72 10.37
N GLU A 228 7.79 -12.25 9.24
CA GLU A 228 8.36 -11.95 7.92
C GLU A 228 8.08 -10.50 7.51
N VAL A 229 6.92 -9.96 7.87
CA VAL A 229 6.63 -8.53 7.69
C VAL A 229 7.62 -7.69 8.49
N ASP A 230 7.85 -8.01 9.77
CA ASP A 230 8.79 -7.27 10.61
C ASP A 230 10.23 -7.33 10.05
N GLN A 231 10.69 -8.48 9.57
CA GLN A 231 12.01 -8.63 8.93
C GLN A 231 12.13 -7.78 7.65
N LEU A 232 11.09 -7.77 6.81
CA LEU A 232 11.04 -6.91 5.63
C LEU A 232 11.15 -5.42 6.02
N LEU A 233 10.40 -4.99 7.03
CA LEU A 233 10.41 -3.61 7.51
C LEU A 233 11.75 -3.23 8.16
N ASP A 234 12.41 -4.13 8.90
CA ASP A 234 13.76 -3.91 9.46
C ASP A 234 14.75 -3.61 8.34
N ARG A 235 14.69 -4.37 7.25
CA ARG A 235 15.58 -4.18 6.11
C ARG A 235 15.27 -2.88 5.36
N LEU A 236 14.00 -2.57 5.14
CA LEU A 236 13.58 -1.30 4.55
C LEU A 236 14.08 -0.12 5.37
N GLN A 237 13.91 -0.17 6.69
CA GLN A 237 14.31 0.89 7.61
C GLN A 237 15.83 1.12 7.57
N ALA A 238 16.61 0.02 7.60
CA ALA A 238 18.05 0.08 7.51
C ALA A 238 18.54 0.64 6.16
N ALA A 239 17.87 0.29 5.05
CA ALA A 239 18.25 0.72 3.71
C ALA A 239 17.81 2.15 3.37
N LEU A 240 16.70 2.60 3.92
CA LEU A 240 16.18 3.96 3.73
C LEU A 240 17.02 5.03 4.43
N GLN A 241 17.67 4.68 5.52
CA GLN A 241 18.45 5.63 6.34
C GLN A 241 17.62 6.90 6.65
N ASP A 242 18.12 8.08 6.23
CA ASP A 242 17.47 9.37 6.47
C ASP A 242 16.52 9.82 5.33
N LYS A 243 16.25 8.97 4.33
CA LYS A 243 15.36 9.32 3.22
C LYS A 243 13.92 9.53 3.72
N ARG A 244 13.29 10.60 3.24
CA ARG A 244 11.86 10.83 3.48
C ARG A 244 11.04 9.83 2.65
N ALA A 245 10.74 8.71 3.26
CA ALA A 245 9.92 7.66 2.66
C ALA A 245 8.50 7.66 3.21
N VAL A 246 7.55 7.29 2.35
CA VAL A 246 6.18 6.95 2.74
C VAL A 246 5.92 5.51 2.36
N LEU A 247 5.38 4.71 3.29
CA LEU A 247 4.94 3.35 3.02
C LEU A 247 3.44 3.34 2.75
N LEU A 248 3.04 2.85 1.58
CA LEU A 248 1.63 2.64 1.23
C LEU A 248 1.33 1.16 1.16
N ALA A 249 0.33 0.72 1.94
CA ALA A 249 -0.27 -0.60 1.82
C ALA A 249 -1.47 -0.53 0.86
N SER A 250 -1.37 -1.26 -0.23
CA SER A 250 -2.42 -1.47 -1.21
C SER A 250 -3.29 -2.62 -0.75
N VAL A 251 -4.51 -2.34 -0.27
CA VAL A 251 -5.38 -3.32 0.37
C VAL A 251 -6.83 -3.01 0.02
N ASP A 252 -7.52 -3.98 -0.56
CA ASP A 252 -8.97 -3.98 -0.64
C ASP A 252 -9.55 -4.76 0.55
N PHE A 253 -10.68 -4.27 1.07
CA PHE A 253 -11.32 -4.88 2.24
C PHE A 253 -12.44 -5.83 1.81
N SER A 254 -13.43 -6.07 2.64
CA SER A 254 -14.43 -7.12 2.44
C SER A 254 -14.79 -7.40 0.98
N HIS A 255 -14.83 -8.69 0.60
CA HIS A 255 -15.12 -9.12 -0.77
C HIS A 255 -16.33 -10.03 -0.83
N TYR A 256 -17.06 -9.96 -1.97
CA TYR A 256 -18.15 -10.87 -2.34
C TYR A 256 -19.35 -10.88 -1.38
N LEU A 257 -19.54 -9.82 -0.61
CA LEU A 257 -20.62 -9.65 0.35
C LEU A 257 -21.65 -8.64 -0.17
N THR A 258 -22.85 -8.65 0.40
CA THR A 258 -23.80 -7.57 0.21
C THR A 258 -23.25 -6.28 0.85
N ARG A 259 -23.82 -5.14 0.48
CA ARG A 259 -23.44 -3.84 1.06
C ARG A 259 -23.49 -3.84 2.60
N GLU A 260 -24.55 -4.40 3.18
CA GLU A 260 -24.75 -4.42 4.63
C GLU A 260 -23.76 -5.34 5.33
N GLU A 261 -23.56 -6.55 4.81
CA GLU A 261 -22.55 -7.49 5.33
C GLU A 261 -21.13 -6.92 5.25
N ALA A 262 -20.78 -6.26 4.15
CA ALA A 262 -19.50 -5.60 3.99
C ALA A 262 -19.29 -4.51 5.06
N GLN A 263 -20.31 -3.67 5.31
CA GLN A 263 -20.23 -2.65 6.36
C GLN A 263 -20.07 -3.24 7.76
N GLU A 264 -20.68 -4.39 8.04
CA GLU A 264 -20.49 -5.10 9.31
C GLU A 264 -19.06 -5.61 9.46
N LYS A 265 -18.52 -6.24 8.41
CA LYS A 265 -17.13 -6.70 8.39
C LYS A 265 -16.14 -5.54 8.52
N ASP A 266 -16.39 -4.44 7.85
CA ASP A 266 -15.58 -3.23 7.93
C ASP A 266 -15.52 -2.66 9.35
N ARG A 267 -16.64 -2.62 10.07
CA ARG A 267 -16.66 -2.18 11.48
C ARG A 267 -15.78 -3.06 12.36
N PHE A 268 -15.85 -4.38 12.16
CA PHE A 268 -15.00 -5.32 12.88
C PHE A 268 -13.51 -5.12 12.54
N THR A 269 -13.17 -5.06 11.24
CA THR A 269 -11.79 -4.86 10.79
C THR A 269 -11.24 -3.52 11.27
N LEU A 270 -12.07 -2.47 11.28
CA LEU A 270 -11.68 -1.16 11.82
C LEU A 270 -11.32 -1.24 13.30
N GLN A 271 -12.06 -2.02 14.10
CA GLN A 271 -11.72 -2.21 15.51
C GLN A 271 -10.39 -2.96 15.66
N VAL A 272 -10.17 -4.04 14.90
CA VAL A 272 -8.89 -4.78 14.86
C VAL A 272 -7.72 -3.86 14.52
N MET A 273 -7.90 -2.97 13.52
CA MET A 273 -6.88 -1.98 13.16
C MET A 273 -6.61 -0.97 14.27
N ARG A 274 -7.65 -0.44 14.94
CA ARG A 274 -7.52 0.52 16.04
C ARG A 274 -6.80 -0.05 17.25
N ASP A 275 -7.01 -1.32 17.52
CA ASP A 275 -6.39 -2.03 18.64
C ASP A 275 -4.99 -2.55 18.29
N PHE A 276 -4.57 -2.46 17.01
CA PHE A 276 -3.33 -3.07 16.51
C PHE A 276 -3.28 -4.57 16.85
N ASP A 277 -4.44 -5.25 16.79
CA ASP A 277 -4.57 -6.67 17.11
C ASP A 277 -4.11 -7.55 15.93
N TYR A 278 -2.81 -7.72 15.82
CA TYR A 278 -2.18 -8.56 14.79
C TYR A 278 -2.59 -10.03 14.90
N ALA A 279 -2.84 -10.53 16.11
CA ALA A 279 -3.22 -11.91 16.31
C ALA A 279 -4.60 -12.20 15.67
N THR A 280 -5.52 -11.27 15.78
CA THR A 280 -6.81 -11.34 15.09
C THR A 280 -6.66 -11.03 13.60
N LEU A 281 -5.91 -9.98 13.23
CA LEU A 281 -5.72 -9.56 11.84
C LEU A 281 -5.25 -10.72 10.94
N PHE A 282 -4.24 -11.48 11.36
CA PHE A 282 -3.71 -12.61 10.58
C PHE A 282 -4.61 -13.86 10.54
N ARG A 283 -5.79 -13.82 11.17
CA ARG A 283 -6.84 -14.84 11.04
C ARG A 283 -7.99 -14.41 10.14
N LEU A 284 -8.00 -13.16 9.72
CA LEU A 284 -9.02 -12.64 8.81
C LEU A 284 -8.78 -13.18 7.39
N ASP A 285 -9.87 -13.48 6.71
CA ASP A 285 -9.91 -13.93 5.32
C ASP A 285 -10.45 -12.85 4.38
N ASN A 286 -10.66 -13.20 3.11
CA ASN A 286 -11.18 -12.28 2.09
C ASN A 286 -12.57 -11.69 2.40
N ALA A 287 -13.33 -12.28 3.34
CA ALA A 287 -14.56 -11.65 3.79
C ALA A 287 -14.31 -10.36 4.59
N TYR A 288 -13.06 -10.11 4.98
CA TYR A 288 -12.64 -8.92 5.73
C TYR A 288 -11.61 -8.08 4.97
N LEU A 289 -10.58 -8.70 4.36
CA LEU A 289 -9.56 -8.03 3.55
C LEU A 289 -8.73 -9.05 2.75
N ASP A 290 -8.13 -8.60 1.67
CA ASP A 290 -7.32 -9.43 0.78
C ASP A 290 -5.90 -9.69 1.28
N SER A 291 -5.34 -8.80 2.11
CA SER A 291 -3.96 -8.92 2.57
C SER A 291 -3.73 -8.44 4.00
N PRO A 292 -3.92 -9.33 5.00
CA PRO A 292 -3.50 -9.03 6.37
C PRO A 292 -2.05 -8.61 6.50
N ALA A 293 -1.15 -9.22 5.72
CA ALA A 293 0.28 -8.92 5.75
C ALA A 293 0.62 -7.52 5.22
N SER A 294 -0.03 -7.07 4.13
CA SER A 294 0.16 -5.72 3.59
C SER A 294 -0.35 -4.66 4.56
N LEU A 295 -1.55 -4.88 5.12
CA LEU A 295 -2.11 -3.99 6.15
C LEU A 295 -1.21 -3.93 7.40
N ALA A 296 -0.72 -5.09 7.88
CA ALA A 296 0.23 -5.15 8.97
C ALA A 296 1.51 -4.37 8.67
N GLY A 297 1.96 -4.37 7.40
CA GLY A 297 3.09 -3.56 6.96
C GLY A 297 2.94 -2.07 7.27
N ALA A 298 1.79 -1.47 6.94
CA ALA A 298 1.52 -0.06 7.24
C ALA A 298 1.38 0.20 8.74
N LEU A 299 0.64 -0.65 9.46
CA LEU A 299 0.45 -0.54 10.91
C LEU A 299 1.80 -0.65 11.66
N ARG A 300 2.61 -1.66 11.34
CA ARG A 300 3.93 -1.87 11.96
C ARG A 300 4.93 -0.77 11.62
N TRP A 301 4.88 -0.24 10.38
CA TRP A 301 5.70 0.89 9.98
C TRP A 301 5.39 2.13 10.82
N ALA A 302 4.09 2.42 11.01
CA ALA A 302 3.63 3.52 11.86
C ALA A 302 4.02 3.31 13.34
N GLU A 303 3.84 2.09 13.88
CA GLU A 303 4.24 1.78 15.26
C GLU A 303 5.74 2.03 15.52
N ARG A 304 6.60 1.70 14.55
CA ARG A 304 8.05 1.95 14.63
C ARG A 304 8.39 3.45 14.69
N ALA A 305 7.52 4.28 14.14
CA ALA A 305 7.59 5.74 14.28
C ALA A 305 6.87 6.27 15.54
N GLY A 306 6.44 5.37 16.45
CA GLY A 306 5.74 5.73 17.68
C GLY A 306 4.26 6.09 17.49
N ILE A 307 3.69 5.82 16.31
CA ILE A 307 2.32 6.19 15.94
C ILE A 307 1.41 4.99 16.19
N LYS A 308 0.41 5.19 17.06
CA LYS A 308 -0.60 4.18 17.42
C LYS A 308 -2.02 4.64 17.12
N ASN A 309 -2.18 5.49 16.13
CA ASN A 309 -3.47 5.94 15.64
C ASN A 309 -3.35 6.29 14.16
N PHE A 310 -4.48 6.35 13.49
CA PHE A 310 -4.57 6.74 12.09
C PHE A 310 -5.78 7.64 11.86
N HIS A 311 -5.69 8.42 10.80
CA HIS A 311 -6.81 9.22 10.30
C HIS A 311 -7.51 8.46 9.18
N ILE A 312 -8.83 8.37 9.25
CA ILE A 312 -9.66 7.79 8.20
C ILE A 312 -10.04 8.94 7.26
N LEU A 313 -9.53 8.93 6.04
CA LEU A 313 -9.96 9.84 4.98
C LEU A 313 -11.32 9.41 4.43
N GLY A 314 -11.53 8.11 4.29
CA GLY A 314 -12.77 7.56 3.79
C GLY A 314 -12.91 6.05 4.01
N ASN A 315 -14.17 5.60 4.07
CA ASN A 315 -14.56 4.21 3.99
C ASN A 315 -15.84 4.12 3.16
N THR A 316 -15.86 3.24 2.18
CA THR A 316 -17.01 2.98 1.32
C THR A 316 -16.91 1.58 0.71
N ASN A 317 -17.86 1.21 -0.14
CA ASN A 317 -17.83 -0.03 -0.90
C ASN A 317 -18.45 0.15 -2.29
N SER A 318 -18.20 -0.82 -3.19
CA SER A 318 -18.70 -0.75 -4.56
C SER A 318 -20.23 -0.73 -4.63
N GLY A 319 -20.94 -1.36 -3.70
CA GLY A 319 -22.41 -1.29 -3.62
C GLY A 319 -22.92 0.13 -3.40
N VAL A 320 -22.25 0.90 -2.53
CA VAL A 320 -22.55 2.33 -2.34
C VAL A 320 -22.23 3.14 -3.60
N LEU A 321 -21.07 2.91 -4.20
CA LEU A 321 -20.62 3.66 -5.38
C LEU A 321 -21.51 3.42 -6.59
N PHE A 322 -21.97 2.18 -6.80
CA PHE A 322 -22.87 1.82 -7.90
C PHE A 322 -24.36 1.95 -7.54
N ARG A 323 -24.70 2.26 -6.27
CA ARG A 323 -26.08 2.32 -5.75
C ARG A 323 -26.85 1.01 -5.94
N ASP A 324 -26.15 -0.10 -5.73
CA ASP A 324 -26.72 -1.46 -5.80
C ASP A 324 -26.42 -2.21 -4.50
N ASP A 325 -27.42 -2.37 -3.67
CA ASP A 325 -27.32 -2.99 -2.35
C ASP A 325 -27.17 -4.51 -2.39
N LYS A 326 -27.43 -5.12 -3.56
CA LYS A 326 -27.46 -6.57 -3.76
C LYS A 326 -26.26 -7.13 -4.53
N MET A 327 -25.48 -6.24 -5.14
CA MET A 327 -24.29 -6.69 -5.86
C MET A 327 -23.25 -7.31 -4.92
N ALA A 328 -22.45 -8.22 -5.44
CA ALA A 328 -21.23 -8.66 -4.75
C ALA A 328 -20.25 -7.49 -4.62
N THR A 329 -20.00 -7.08 -3.38
CA THR A 329 -19.35 -5.82 -3.03
C THR A 329 -17.90 -6.04 -2.61
N THR A 330 -17.03 -5.12 -2.97
CA THR A 330 -15.69 -4.93 -2.37
C THR A 330 -15.70 -3.61 -1.59
N SER A 331 -15.16 -3.61 -0.38
CA SER A 331 -15.06 -2.40 0.42
C SER A 331 -13.65 -1.81 0.44
N TYR A 332 -13.56 -0.53 0.80
CA TYR A 332 -12.37 0.28 0.69
C TYR A 332 -12.18 1.16 1.91
N PHE A 333 -10.95 1.24 2.42
CA PHE A 333 -10.52 2.24 3.39
C PHE A 333 -9.38 3.08 2.83
N ASN A 334 -9.42 4.38 3.14
CA ASN A 334 -8.28 5.29 3.03
C ASN A 334 -7.83 5.68 4.41
N LEU A 335 -6.59 5.34 4.77
CA LEU A 335 -6.01 5.64 6.08
C LEU A 335 -4.69 6.37 5.92
N LEU A 336 -4.43 7.36 6.78
CA LEU A 336 -3.14 8.02 6.88
C LEU A 336 -2.60 7.98 8.32
N PHE A 337 -1.31 7.71 8.44
CA PHE A 337 -0.56 7.70 9.68
C PHE A 337 0.39 8.91 9.71
N PHE A 338 0.24 9.73 10.75
CA PHE A 338 0.98 10.99 10.88
C PHE A 338 1.91 10.98 12.06
N GLU A 339 3.13 11.42 11.83
CA GLU A 339 4.02 11.89 12.87
C GLU A 339 3.71 13.36 13.18
N THR A 340 3.44 13.66 14.43
CA THR A 340 3.24 15.05 14.85
C THR A 340 4.61 15.66 15.12
N TYR A 341 5.00 16.70 14.38
CA TYR A 341 6.16 17.48 14.74
C TYR A 341 5.87 18.19 16.08
N LEU A 342 6.40 17.65 17.16
CA LEU A 342 6.60 18.44 18.36
C LEU A 342 7.75 19.39 18.03
N GLY A 343 7.40 20.62 17.59
CA GLY A 343 8.40 21.64 17.33
C GLY A 343 9.31 21.74 18.55
N HIS A 344 10.58 21.45 18.37
CA HIS A 344 11.57 21.81 19.38
C HIS A 344 11.53 23.33 19.50
N LYS A 345 11.01 23.82 20.65
CA LYS A 345 11.08 25.22 21.06
C LYS A 345 12.51 25.56 21.43
#